data_b5b9d61c1a6c80858ee61d2bbcd32741
#
_entry.id   b5b9d61c1a6c80858ee61d2bbcd32741
#
_cell.length_a   1.000
_cell.length_b   1.000
_cell.length_c   1.000
_cell.angle_alpha   90.00
_cell.angle_beta   90.00
_cell.angle_gamma   90.00
#
_symmetry.space_group_name_H-M   'P 1'
#
loop_
_entity.id
_entity.type
_entity.pdbx_description
1 polymer ?
#
loop_
_entity_poly.entity_id
_entity_poly.type
_entity_poly.pdbx_seq_one_letter_code
_entity_poly.pdbx_strand_id
1 'polypeptide(L)'
;MKLKIYGKRTLKILSLIIAVVLFIGFTQNRFDNNKIRIDGFYLEEKNSLDVVLLGASEVYTDFSSAMAYDEYGFTSYPYAIESNPLALYKSQIKEILNYQTPKLFVIEMNTAANSGEGKDISVVNDVNLRRYTDNMPLSQNKIDTVNEFSGEDDMLSYYLPFIKYHGDPLNFYRCFYETRMNFTGYSLLKGISTKTEKSPGDGAYNLQCDTSTAELMPESEKELREFLDFCKEENLDNVLFVRFPHRVTNDKRYQRFQRGNRVGEIISQYGYDYLNFENSYEAFDLDFNNDFYNDDHMNIYGQQKFTEYFGGILQNNYGIQKSGISSDAKKKWDESVDYTKRLYKYVGSLTESGNDRWIYETSYLLFELDNVEQQ
;
A
#
# COMPACT_ATOMS: atom_id res chain seq x y z
N MET A 1 -8.84 -45.71 37.14
CA MET A 1 -8.18 -46.08 35.85
C MET A 1 -8.88 -45.51 34.64
N LYS A 2 -10.20 -45.65 34.50
CA LYS A 2 -10.96 -45.08 33.31
C LYS A 2 -10.82 -43.58 33.15
N LEU A 3 -10.88 -42.76 34.20
CA LEU A 3 -10.73 -41.29 34.11
C LEU A 3 -9.38 -40.86 33.54
N LYS A 4 -8.27 -41.49 33.87
CA LYS A 4 -6.93 -41.21 33.31
C LYS A 4 -6.83 -41.57 31.82
N ILE A 5 -7.58 -42.56 31.36
CA ILE A 5 -7.61 -42.98 29.95
C ILE A 5 -8.41 -41.98 29.14
N TYR A 6 -9.55 -41.50 29.64
CA TYR A 6 -10.34 -40.44 28.97
C TYR A 6 -9.56 -39.12 28.89
N GLY A 7 -8.91 -38.69 29.97
CA GLY A 7 -8.08 -37.49 29.96
C GLY A 7 -6.95 -37.54 28.93
N LYS A 8 -6.25 -38.69 28.78
CA LYS A 8 -5.21 -38.87 27.75
C LYS A 8 -5.77 -38.84 26.33
N ARG A 9 -6.97 -39.42 26.10
CA ARG A 9 -7.63 -39.39 24.79
C ARG A 9 -8.07 -37.97 24.41
N THR A 10 -8.71 -37.28 25.36
CA THR A 10 -9.11 -35.86 25.16
C THR A 10 -7.91 -34.99 24.85
N LEU A 11 -6.78 -35.14 25.56
CA LEU A 11 -5.56 -34.38 25.30
C LEU A 11 -5.00 -34.67 23.91
N LYS A 12 -4.99 -35.92 23.45
CA LYS A 12 -4.55 -36.26 22.07
C LYS A 12 -5.44 -35.66 21.00
N ILE A 13 -6.78 -35.67 21.19
CA ILE A 13 -7.73 -35.05 20.26
C ILE A 13 -7.50 -33.53 20.21
N LEU A 14 -7.34 -32.91 21.40
CA LEU A 14 -7.07 -31.48 21.49
C LEU A 14 -5.76 -31.10 20.78
N SER A 15 -4.69 -31.89 21.00
CA SER A 15 -3.39 -31.68 20.33
C SER A 15 -3.50 -31.85 18.83
N LEU A 16 -4.29 -32.80 18.35
CA LEU A 16 -4.52 -32.97 16.90
C LEU A 16 -5.30 -31.81 16.33
N ILE A 17 -6.35 -31.35 17.00
CA ILE A 17 -7.12 -30.15 16.55
C ILE A 17 -6.20 -28.91 16.50
N ILE A 18 -5.38 -28.69 17.53
CA ILE A 18 -4.43 -27.59 17.56
C ILE A 18 -3.43 -27.71 16.41
N ALA A 19 -2.86 -28.91 16.19
CA ALA A 19 -1.92 -29.14 15.08
C ALA A 19 -2.57 -28.89 13.70
N VAL A 20 -3.82 -29.32 13.51
CA VAL A 20 -4.58 -29.06 12.29
C VAL A 20 -4.87 -27.56 12.12
N VAL A 21 -5.28 -26.88 13.18
CA VAL A 21 -5.53 -25.42 13.14
C VAL A 21 -4.25 -24.64 12.82
N LEU A 22 -3.12 -25.02 13.46
CA LEU A 22 -1.81 -24.41 13.17
C LEU A 22 -1.35 -24.71 11.74
N PHE A 23 -1.54 -25.93 11.26
CA PHE A 23 -1.22 -26.31 9.89
C PHE A 23 -2.07 -25.56 8.88
N ILE A 24 -3.39 -25.48 9.12
CA ILE A 24 -4.32 -24.68 8.29
C ILE A 24 -3.89 -23.20 8.32
N GLY A 25 -3.63 -22.62 9.49
CA GLY A 25 -3.16 -21.23 9.61
C GLY A 25 -1.86 -20.96 8.85
N PHE A 26 -0.92 -21.91 8.89
CA PHE A 26 0.34 -21.83 8.16
C PHE A 26 0.18 -21.96 6.64
N THR A 27 -0.75 -22.78 6.17
CA THR A 27 -0.96 -23.07 4.74
C THR A 27 -2.00 -22.16 4.06
N GLN A 28 -2.75 -21.37 4.81
CA GLN A 28 -3.81 -20.50 4.32
C GLN A 28 -3.33 -19.21 3.62
N ASN A 29 -2.05 -18.97 3.60
CA ASN A 29 -1.51 -17.70 3.13
C ASN A 29 -1.49 -17.66 1.59
N ARG A 30 -2.31 -16.79 1.01
CA ARG A 30 -2.06 -16.35 -0.36
C ARG A 30 -0.76 -15.58 -0.38
N PHE A 31 0.18 -16.00 -1.24
CA PHE A 31 1.34 -15.18 -1.53
C PHE A 31 0.97 -14.12 -2.56
N ASP A 32 0.96 -12.86 -2.15
CA ASP A 32 1.14 -11.74 -3.06
C ASP A 32 1.81 -10.56 -2.32
N ASN A 33 2.30 -9.57 -3.07
CA ASN A 33 2.99 -8.43 -2.48
C ASN A 33 2.07 -7.56 -1.62
N ASN A 34 0.75 -7.63 -1.84
CA ASN A 34 -0.24 -6.92 -1.01
C ASN A 34 -0.29 -7.50 0.40
N LYS A 35 -0.16 -8.85 0.51
CA LYS A 35 -0.11 -9.51 1.81
C LYS A 35 1.02 -8.96 2.67
N ILE A 36 2.24 -8.92 2.13
CA ILE A 36 3.42 -8.44 2.87
C ILE A 36 3.20 -7.01 3.37
N ARG A 37 2.61 -6.16 2.54
CA ARG A 37 2.32 -4.77 2.90
C ARG A 37 1.24 -4.66 3.97
N ILE A 38 0.14 -5.36 3.82
CA ILE A 38 -0.95 -5.34 4.80
C ILE A 38 -0.51 -5.98 6.12
N ASP A 39 0.17 -7.12 6.09
CA ASP A 39 0.72 -7.75 7.29
C ASP A 39 1.72 -6.83 8.02
N GLY A 40 2.60 -6.17 7.26
CA GLY A 40 3.58 -5.23 7.82
C GLY A 40 2.93 -4.05 8.55
N PHE A 41 1.79 -3.56 8.08
CA PHE A 41 1.03 -2.52 8.77
C PHE A 41 0.58 -2.97 10.18
N TYR A 42 0.10 -4.20 10.32
CA TYR A 42 -0.33 -4.73 11.62
C TYR A 42 0.83 -5.00 12.58
N LEU A 43 2.07 -5.05 12.08
CA LEU A 43 3.27 -5.20 12.90
C LEU A 43 3.84 -3.86 13.39
N GLU A 44 3.36 -2.73 12.89
CA GLU A 44 3.75 -1.42 13.43
C GLU A 44 3.15 -1.25 14.84
N GLU A 45 3.89 -0.56 15.71
CA GLU A 45 3.42 -0.28 17.08
C GLU A 45 2.11 0.53 17.02
N LYS A 46 1.17 0.22 17.89
CA LYS A 46 -0.12 0.92 17.91
C LYS A 46 0.07 2.42 18.12
N ASN A 47 -0.59 3.23 17.29
CA ASN A 47 -0.51 4.70 17.31
C ASN A 47 0.91 5.26 17.16
N SER A 48 1.77 4.58 16.39
CA SER A 48 3.14 5.00 16.11
C SER A 48 3.34 5.63 14.73
N LEU A 49 2.32 5.60 13.88
CA LEU A 49 2.40 6.19 12.54
C LEU A 49 1.86 7.62 12.54
N ASP A 50 2.71 8.56 12.13
CA ASP A 50 2.31 9.98 11.98
C ASP A 50 1.49 10.20 10.72
N VAL A 51 1.82 9.49 9.63
CA VAL A 51 1.16 9.58 8.34
C VAL A 51 0.77 8.19 7.86
N VAL A 52 -0.46 8.01 7.42
CA VAL A 52 -0.86 6.80 6.69
C VAL A 52 -1.27 7.20 5.28
N LEU A 53 -0.62 6.57 4.29
CA LEU A 53 -0.92 6.79 2.89
C LEU A 53 -1.90 5.71 2.42
N LEU A 54 -3.05 6.12 1.90
CA LEU A 54 -4.10 5.25 1.38
C LEU A 54 -4.23 5.44 -0.13
N GLY A 55 -4.35 4.37 -0.89
CA GLY A 55 -4.51 4.46 -2.34
C GLY A 55 -4.24 3.15 -3.06
N ALA A 56 -3.84 3.25 -4.32
CA ALA A 56 -3.51 2.11 -5.17
C ALA A 56 -1.98 1.88 -5.25
N SER A 57 -1.50 1.39 -6.38
CA SER A 57 -0.11 0.97 -6.55
C SER A 57 0.90 2.11 -6.41
N GLU A 58 0.54 3.29 -6.83
CA GLU A 58 1.38 4.48 -6.80
C GLU A 58 1.86 4.80 -5.38
N VAL A 59 1.00 4.57 -4.39
CA VAL A 59 1.32 4.86 -2.98
C VAL A 59 2.53 4.09 -2.48
N TYR A 60 2.67 2.83 -2.86
CA TYR A 60 3.78 1.99 -2.41
C TYR A 60 4.94 1.89 -3.41
N THR A 61 4.74 2.34 -4.66
CA THR A 61 5.82 2.41 -5.65
C THR A 61 6.55 3.73 -5.59
N ASP A 62 5.85 4.83 -5.34
CA ASP A 62 6.35 6.17 -5.60
C ASP A 62 6.81 6.91 -4.33
N PHE A 63 6.48 6.40 -3.14
CA PHE A 63 6.89 7.00 -1.87
C PHE A 63 7.55 5.97 -0.94
N SER A 64 8.72 6.32 -0.40
CA SER A 64 9.48 5.47 0.53
C SER A 64 9.35 5.96 1.97
N SER A 65 8.60 5.25 2.80
CA SER A 65 8.43 5.56 4.21
C SER A 65 9.75 5.56 5.00
N ALA A 66 10.65 4.63 4.70
CA ALA A 66 11.95 4.56 5.37
C ALA A 66 12.84 5.76 5.01
N MET A 67 12.85 6.20 3.74
CA MET A 67 13.63 7.36 3.31
C MET A 67 13.03 8.67 3.84
N ALA A 68 11.70 8.80 3.89
CA ALA A 68 11.04 9.94 4.51
C ALA A 68 11.35 10.04 6.01
N TYR A 69 11.39 8.89 6.72
CA TYR A 69 11.80 8.87 8.12
C TYR A 69 13.26 9.29 8.32
N ASP A 70 14.17 8.83 7.45
CA ASP A 70 15.58 9.21 7.49
C ASP A 70 15.76 10.72 7.35
N GLU A 71 15.08 11.35 6.41
CA GLU A 71 15.26 12.78 6.08
C GLU A 71 14.49 13.69 7.04
N TYR A 72 13.25 13.35 7.36
CA TYR A 72 12.33 14.22 8.09
C TYR A 72 12.01 13.74 9.51
N GLY A 73 12.27 12.47 9.82
CA GLY A 73 12.09 11.87 11.13
C GLY A 73 10.64 11.54 11.49
N PHE A 74 9.66 11.70 10.60
CA PHE A 74 8.28 11.24 10.82
C PHE A 74 8.08 9.82 10.32
N THR A 75 7.20 9.07 10.97
CA THR A 75 6.83 7.72 10.58
C THR A 75 5.64 7.73 9.63
N SER A 76 5.69 6.87 8.60
CA SER A 76 4.60 6.74 7.64
C SER A 76 4.43 5.29 7.19
N TYR A 77 3.26 4.93 6.65
CA TYR A 77 3.04 3.59 6.10
C TYR A 77 2.04 3.60 4.94
N PRO A 78 2.33 2.89 3.81
CA PRO A 78 1.41 2.74 2.69
C PRO A 78 0.39 1.64 2.97
N TYR A 79 -0.81 2.00 3.42
CA TYR A 79 -1.94 1.07 3.52
C TYR A 79 -2.69 1.01 2.19
N ALA A 80 -2.13 0.31 1.23
CA ALA A 80 -2.57 0.31 -0.15
C ALA A 80 -2.55 -1.09 -0.75
N ILE A 81 -3.45 -1.35 -1.70
CA ILE A 81 -3.49 -2.58 -2.48
C ILE A 81 -3.42 -2.26 -3.98
N GLU A 82 -2.96 -3.21 -4.78
CA GLU A 82 -2.91 -3.08 -6.23
C GLU A 82 -4.32 -2.90 -6.80
N SER A 83 -4.50 -1.89 -7.67
CA SER A 83 -5.79 -1.57 -8.30
C SER A 83 -6.93 -1.37 -7.29
N ASN A 84 -6.68 -0.63 -6.23
CA ASN A 84 -7.60 -0.39 -5.12
C ASN A 84 -8.84 0.40 -5.58
N PRO A 85 -10.06 -0.14 -5.54
CA PRO A 85 -11.26 0.61 -5.88
C PRO A 85 -11.64 1.60 -4.75
N LEU A 86 -12.17 2.76 -5.13
CA LEU A 86 -12.55 3.81 -4.17
C LEU A 86 -13.59 3.32 -3.14
N ALA A 87 -14.48 2.43 -3.55
CA ALA A 87 -15.51 1.85 -2.67
C ALA A 87 -14.92 1.15 -1.42
N LEU A 88 -13.67 0.66 -1.46
CA LEU A 88 -13.00 0.08 -0.28
C LEU A 88 -12.41 1.12 0.69
N TYR A 89 -12.26 2.38 0.30
CA TYR A 89 -11.54 3.37 1.12
C TYR A 89 -12.21 3.64 2.46
N LYS A 90 -13.55 3.64 2.52
CA LYS A 90 -14.32 3.79 3.78
C LYS A 90 -13.95 2.70 4.78
N SER A 91 -13.94 1.44 4.34
CA SER A 91 -13.55 0.30 5.18
C SER A 91 -12.08 0.36 5.57
N GLN A 92 -11.20 0.76 4.66
CA GLN A 92 -9.75 0.88 4.91
C GLN A 92 -9.44 1.98 5.94
N ILE A 93 -10.11 3.11 5.89
CA ILE A 93 -9.98 4.16 6.92
C ILE A 93 -10.42 3.63 8.29
N LYS A 94 -11.57 2.96 8.36
CA LYS A 94 -12.05 2.34 9.61
C LYS A 94 -11.03 1.33 10.16
N GLU A 95 -10.43 0.53 9.28
CA GLU A 95 -9.41 -0.43 9.67
C GLU A 95 -8.15 0.26 10.19
N ILE A 96 -7.66 1.28 9.50
CA ILE A 96 -6.51 2.07 9.95
C ILE A 96 -6.77 2.64 11.35
N LEU A 97 -7.93 3.23 11.58
CA LEU A 97 -8.29 3.84 12.87
C LEU A 97 -8.42 2.85 14.02
N ASN A 98 -8.61 1.54 13.75
CA ASN A 98 -8.58 0.50 14.78
C ASN A 98 -7.16 0.30 15.37
N TYR A 99 -6.12 0.62 14.60
CA TYR A 99 -4.72 0.37 14.97
C TYR A 99 -3.88 1.63 15.11
N GLN A 100 -4.20 2.68 14.36
CA GLN A 100 -3.41 3.91 14.29
C GLN A 100 -4.29 5.15 14.44
N THR A 101 -3.71 6.22 14.96
CA THR A 101 -4.31 7.56 14.99
C THR A 101 -3.38 8.53 14.28
N PRO A 102 -3.30 8.50 12.95
CA PRO A 102 -2.34 9.30 12.22
C PRO A 102 -2.64 10.80 12.39
N LYS A 103 -1.59 11.60 12.40
CA LYS A 103 -1.69 13.07 12.36
C LYS A 103 -2.22 13.54 11.00
N LEU A 104 -1.97 12.76 9.95
CA LEU A 104 -2.44 13.04 8.60
C LEU A 104 -2.73 11.75 7.83
N PHE A 105 -3.89 11.69 7.21
CA PHE A 105 -4.17 10.78 6.11
C PHE A 105 -3.75 11.42 4.79
N VAL A 106 -2.91 10.74 4.02
CA VAL A 106 -2.63 11.08 2.62
C VAL A 106 -3.41 10.12 1.75
N ILE A 107 -4.41 10.61 1.03
CA ILE A 107 -5.31 9.76 0.22
C ILE A 107 -5.04 10.01 -1.26
N GLU A 108 -4.46 9.03 -1.92
CA GLU A 108 -4.16 9.07 -3.35
C GLU A 108 -5.44 8.81 -4.16
N MET A 109 -5.70 9.66 -5.17
CA MET A 109 -6.97 9.73 -5.91
C MET A 109 -6.85 9.33 -7.39
N ASN A 110 -5.78 8.65 -7.79
CA ASN A 110 -5.63 8.17 -9.17
C ASN A 110 -6.80 7.25 -9.59
N THR A 111 -7.26 6.42 -8.67
CA THR A 111 -8.42 5.56 -8.89
C THR A 111 -9.66 6.35 -9.34
N ALA A 112 -9.95 7.49 -8.71
CA ALA A 112 -11.10 8.34 -9.09
C ALA A 112 -10.93 8.94 -10.51
N ALA A 113 -9.70 9.31 -10.89
CA ALA A 113 -9.39 9.84 -12.22
C ALA A 113 -9.45 8.76 -13.33
N ASN A 114 -9.37 7.48 -12.99
CA ASN A 114 -9.52 6.37 -13.94
C ASN A 114 -10.98 6.14 -14.40
N SER A 115 -11.93 6.86 -13.87
CA SER A 115 -13.33 6.89 -14.31
C SER A 115 -13.43 7.04 -15.84
N GLY A 116 -14.27 6.22 -16.49
CA GLY A 116 -14.50 6.30 -17.94
C GLY A 116 -13.51 5.52 -18.81
N GLU A 117 -12.55 4.81 -18.22
CA GLU A 117 -11.62 3.94 -18.95
C GLU A 117 -11.99 2.45 -18.94
N GLY A 118 -13.29 2.16 -18.80
CA GLY A 118 -13.77 0.79 -18.63
C GLY A 118 -13.54 0.23 -17.21
N LYS A 119 -13.09 1.08 -16.28
CA LYS A 119 -12.98 0.77 -14.86
C LYS A 119 -14.06 1.54 -14.10
N ASP A 120 -14.98 0.81 -13.49
CA ASP A 120 -15.91 1.37 -12.53
C ASP A 120 -15.26 1.35 -11.14
N ILE A 121 -15.03 2.53 -10.60
CA ILE A 121 -14.36 2.71 -9.30
C ILE A 121 -15.25 2.34 -8.11
N SER A 122 -16.55 2.18 -8.32
CA SER A 122 -17.52 1.72 -7.33
C SER A 122 -17.58 0.19 -7.25
N VAL A 123 -17.04 -0.52 -8.24
CA VAL A 123 -17.09 -1.99 -8.29
C VAL A 123 -15.92 -2.63 -7.59
N VAL A 124 -16.20 -3.40 -6.55
CA VAL A 124 -15.24 -4.24 -5.84
C VAL A 124 -15.37 -5.67 -6.35
N ASN A 125 -14.38 -6.15 -7.11
CA ASN A 125 -14.36 -7.53 -7.57
C ASN A 125 -13.71 -8.47 -6.53
N ASP A 126 -13.86 -9.80 -6.71
CA ASP A 126 -13.29 -10.82 -5.81
C ASP A 126 -11.79 -10.64 -5.58
N VAL A 127 -11.03 -10.27 -6.61
CA VAL A 127 -9.58 -10.08 -6.50
C VAL A 127 -9.22 -8.91 -5.59
N ASN A 128 -9.88 -7.76 -5.76
CA ASN A 128 -9.64 -6.58 -4.92
C ASN A 128 -10.08 -6.83 -3.47
N LEU A 129 -11.25 -7.42 -3.29
CA LEU A 129 -11.77 -7.75 -1.97
C LEU A 129 -10.82 -8.69 -1.21
N ARG A 130 -10.30 -9.73 -1.88
CA ARG A 130 -9.33 -10.67 -1.27
C ARG A 130 -7.98 -10.04 -1.00
N ARG A 131 -7.46 -9.20 -1.90
CA ARG A 131 -6.21 -8.45 -1.65
C ARG A 131 -6.27 -7.66 -0.37
N TYR A 132 -7.43 -7.15 -0.03
CA TYR A 132 -7.66 -6.38 1.18
C TYR A 132 -8.00 -7.29 2.37
N THR A 133 -9.03 -8.12 2.26
CA THR A 133 -9.63 -8.80 3.42
C THR A 133 -8.95 -10.10 3.84
N ASP A 134 -8.27 -10.82 2.92
CA ASP A 134 -7.65 -12.11 3.26
C ASP A 134 -6.57 -11.95 4.37
N ASN A 135 -5.94 -10.77 4.45
CA ASN A 135 -4.89 -10.45 5.41
C ASN A 135 -5.38 -9.65 6.63
N MET A 136 -6.64 -9.22 6.63
CA MET A 136 -7.22 -8.54 7.78
C MET A 136 -7.42 -9.54 8.94
N PRO A 137 -7.08 -9.17 10.18
CA PRO A 137 -7.55 -9.88 11.37
C PRO A 137 -9.08 -9.96 11.38
N LEU A 138 -9.62 -11.01 12.00
CA LEU A 138 -11.06 -11.13 12.17
C LEU A 138 -11.56 -9.97 13.07
N SER A 139 -12.34 -9.07 12.50
CA SER A 139 -12.88 -7.87 13.14
C SER A 139 -14.32 -7.62 12.65
N GLN A 140 -15.05 -6.72 13.32
CA GLN A 140 -16.36 -6.31 12.84
C GLN A 140 -16.22 -5.64 11.46
N ASN A 141 -15.19 -4.81 11.26
CA ASN A 141 -14.95 -4.16 9.98
C ASN A 141 -14.71 -5.17 8.84
N LYS A 142 -13.96 -6.25 9.08
CA LYS A 142 -13.82 -7.34 8.09
C LYS A 142 -15.16 -7.99 7.77
N ILE A 143 -15.98 -8.26 8.79
CA ILE A 143 -17.31 -8.88 8.61
C ILE A 143 -18.20 -7.96 7.76
N ASP A 144 -18.26 -6.68 8.09
CA ASP A 144 -19.08 -5.71 7.38
C ASP A 144 -18.63 -5.56 5.93
N THR A 145 -17.31 -5.45 5.69
CA THR A 145 -16.73 -5.34 4.35
C THR A 145 -17.02 -6.58 3.48
N VAL A 146 -16.84 -7.77 4.05
CA VAL A 146 -17.13 -9.03 3.33
C VAL A 146 -18.62 -9.11 3.01
N ASN A 147 -19.51 -8.79 3.97
CA ASN A 147 -20.95 -8.81 3.75
C ASN A 147 -21.41 -7.80 2.69
N GLU A 148 -20.74 -6.64 2.61
CA GLU A 148 -21.09 -5.59 1.64
C GLU A 148 -20.70 -5.97 0.21
N PHE A 149 -19.50 -6.57 0.04
CA PHE A 149 -18.90 -6.73 -1.29
C PHE A 149 -18.79 -8.16 -1.79
N SER A 150 -18.98 -9.19 -0.95
CA SER A 150 -18.92 -10.60 -1.40
C SER A 150 -20.26 -11.13 -1.87
N GLY A 151 -20.22 -12.08 -2.81
CA GLY A 151 -21.39 -12.91 -3.11
C GLY A 151 -21.67 -13.93 -2.01
N GLU A 152 -22.95 -14.29 -1.81
CA GLU A 152 -23.39 -15.22 -0.75
C GLU A 152 -22.67 -16.59 -0.81
N ASP A 153 -22.41 -17.10 -2.01
CA ASP A 153 -21.86 -18.45 -2.22
C ASP A 153 -20.36 -18.57 -1.80
N ASP A 154 -19.62 -17.46 -1.72
CA ASP A 154 -18.19 -17.46 -1.46
C ASP A 154 -17.81 -16.90 -0.08
N MET A 155 -18.78 -16.40 0.68
CA MET A 155 -18.55 -15.66 1.94
C MET A 155 -17.64 -16.40 2.92
N LEU A 156 -17.85 -17.72 3.12
CA LEU A 156 -17.06 -18.52 4.06
C LEU A 156 -15.57 -18.56 3.68
N SER A 157 -15.23 -18.47 2.39
CA SER A 157 -13.86 -18.51 1.91
C SER A 157 -13.04 -17.25 2.25
N TYR A 158 -13.68 -16.13 2.56
CA TYR A 158 -13.05 -14.91 3.05
C TYR A 158 -12.67 -15.00 4.54
N TYR A 159 -13.40 -15.80 5.32
CA TYR A 159 -13.07 -16.06 6.73
C TYR A 159 -12.11 -17.22 6.89
N LEU A 160 -12.14 -18.16 5.94
CA LEU A 160 -11.28 -19.33 5.89
C LEU A 160 -10.58 -19.39 4.52
N PRO A 161 -9.53 -18.57 4.26
CA PRO A 161 -8.84 -18.52 2.97
C PRO A 161 -8.35 -19.87 2.45
N PHE A 162 -8.11 -20.84 3.35
CA PHE A 162 -7.80 -22.22 2.99
C PHE A 162 -8.84 -22.83 2.01
N ILE A 163 -10.11 -22.49 2.14
CA ILE A 163 -11.16 -22.97 1.23
C ILE A 163 -10.90 -22.53 -0.21
N LYS A 164 -10.33 -21.34 -0.39
CA LYS A 164 -9.98 -20.80 -1.71
C LYS A 164 -8.65 -21.34 -2.23
N TYR A 165 -7.63 -21.43 -1.37
CA TYR A 165 -6.24 -21.63 -1.78
C TYR A 165 -5.69 -23.03 -1.56
N HIS A 166 -6.44 -23.97 -1.00
CA HIS A 166 -5.99 -25.32 -0.67
C HIS A 166 -5.52 -26.14 -1.90
N GLY A 167 -5.99 -25.81 -3.09
CA GLY A 167 -5.61 -26.48 -4.34
C GLY A 167 -4.33 -25.94 -5.00
N ASP A 168 -3.69 -24.89 -4.45
CA ASP A 168 -2.47 -24.32 -5.00
C ASP A 168 -1.22 -24.78 -4.23
N PRO A 169 -0.46 -25.77 -4.75
CA PRO A 169 0.74 -26.29 -4.07
C PRO A 169 1.87 -25.24 -3.99
N LEU A 170 1.87 -24.22 -4.83
CA LEU A 170 2.86 -23.14 -4.78
C LEU A 170 2.65 -22.24 -3.57
N ASN A 171 1.41 -22.09 -3.09
CA ASN A 171 1.13 -21.34 -1.86
C ASN A 171 1.81 -21.97 -0.64
N PHE A 172 1.83 -23.32 -0.55
CA PHE A 172 2.53 -24.00 0.52
C PHE A 172 4.03 -23.72 0.53
N TYR A 173 4.67 -23.76 -0.65
CA TYR A 173 6.10 -23.48 -0.78
C TYR A 173 6.43 -22.02 -0.45
N ARG A 174 5.59 -21.09 -0.87
CA ARG A 174 5.77 -19.65 -0.65
C ARG A 174 5.63 -19.23 0.81
N CYS A 175 4.85 -19.94 1.63
CA CYS A 175 4.75 -19.69 3.08
C CYS A 175 6.12 -19.64 3.77
N PHE A 176 7.10 -20.40 3.29
CA PHE A 176 8.43 -20.44 3.90
C PHE A 176 9.26 -19.19 3.63
N TYR A 177 8.97 -18.45 2.55
CA TYR A 177 9.69 -17.23 2.20
C TYR A 177 9.22 -15.99 2.97
N GLU A 178 8.00 -16.02 3.51
CA GLU A 178 7.40 -14.87 4.20
C GLU A 178 7.60 -14.88 5.71
N THR A 179 8.19 -15.93 6.24
CA THR A 179 8.27 -16.11 7.68
C THR A 179 9.17 -15.11 8.39
N ARG A 180 10.11 -14.43 7.68
CA ARG A 180 11.06 -13.52 8.34
C ARG A 180 10.33 -12.37 9.06
N MET A 181 9.42 -11.68 8.38
CA MET A 181 8.67 -10.56 8.96
C MET A 181 7.90 -10.97 10.22
N ASN A 182 7.31 -12.18 10.20
CA ASN A 182 6.63 -12.75 11.36
C ASN A 182 7.59 -13.04 12.53
N PHE A 183 8.86 -13.38 12.26
CA PHE A 183 9.86 -13.60 13.30
C PHE A 183 10.52 -12.30 13.78
N THR A 184 10.77 -11.35 12.90
CA THR A 184 11.34 -10.04 13.26
C THR A 184 10.32 -9.14 13.93
N GLY A 185 9.02 -9.32 13.60
CA GLY A 185 7.91 -8.53 14.11
C GLY A 185 7.84 -7.11 13.56
N TYR A 186 8.40 -6.87 12.36
CA TYR A 186 8.26 -5.61 11.61
C TYR A 186 8.68 -5.79 10.14
N SER A 187 8.19 -4.89 9.28
CA SER A 187 8.59 -4.79 7.88
C SER A 187 9.87 -3.95 7.75
N LEU A 188 10.89 -4.49 7.10
CA LEU A 188 12.14 -3.77 6.82
C LEU A 188 11.97 -2.69 5.75
N LEU A 189 11.17 -2.95 4.72
CA LEU A 189 10.92 -2.00 3.64
C LEU A 189 9.70 -1.10 3.90
N LYS A 190 9.06 -1.21 5.06
CA LYS A 190 7.89 -0.41 5.42
C LYS A 190 6.81 -0.37 4.32
N GLY A 191 6.57 -1.54 3.70
CA GLY A 191 5.51 -1.71 2.71
C GLY A 191 5.82 -1.24 1.29
N ILE A 192 7.03 -0.72 1.00
CA ILE A 192 7.37 -0.35 -0.37
C ILE A 192 7.51 -1.57 -1.29
N SER A 193 7.12 -1.35 -2.58
CA SER A 193 7.34 -2.29 -3.67
C SER A 193 7.50 -1.50 -4.97
N THR A 194 8.67 -1.54 -5.58
CA THR A 194 9.01 -0.81 -6.81
C THR A 194 9.98 -1.60 -7.68
N LYS A 195 10.55 -0.98 -8.69
CA LYS A 195 11.55 -1.58 -9.60
C LYS A 195 12.76 -0.68 -9.76
N THR A 196 13.84 -1.29 -10.29
CA THR A 196 15.01 -0.53 -10.77
C THR A 196 14.95 -0.22 -12.25
N GLU A 197 14.12 -0.94 -13.02
CA GLU A 197 13.95 -0.80 -14.47
C GLU A 197 13.72 0.65 -14.86
N LYS A 198 14.40 1.09 -15.93
CA LYS A 198 14.19 2.40 -16.54
C LYS A 198 13.43 2.21 -17.85
N SER A 199 12.26 2.80 -17.96
CA SER A 199 11.45 2.79 -19.17
C SER A 199 11.43 4.20 -19.76
N PRO A 200 12.16 4.49 -20.85
CA PRO A 200 12.12 5.81 -21.48
C PRO A 200 10.71 6.20 -21.90
N GLY A 201 10.34 7.46 -21.67
CA GLY A 201 9.01 8.01 -21.94
C GLY A 201 9.07 9.22 -22.89
N ASP A 202 9.10 8.94 -24.20
CA ASP A 202 9.07 10.00 -25.21
C ASP A 202 7.65 10.60 -25.35
N GLY A 203 7.58 11.89 -25.66
CA GLY A 203 6.35 12.56 -26.04
C GLY A 203 5.36 12.86 -24.90
N ALA A 204 5.84 12.98 -23.66
CA ALA A 204 4.99 13.43 -22.57
C ALA A 204 4.45 14.85 -22.79
N TYR A 205 3.17 15.06 -22.47
CA TYR A 205 2.55 16.38 -22.51
C TYR A 205 3.17 17.31 -21.47
N ASN A 206 3.32 18.58 -21.82
CA ASN A 206 3.62 19.62 -20.83
C ASN A 206 2.32 19.99 -20.08
N LEU A 207 2.24 19.64 -18.83
CA LEU A 207 1.07 19.85 -17.98
C LEU A 207 1.23 21.04 -17.03
N GLN A 208 2.34 21.74 -17.09
CA GLN A 208 2.60 22.88 -16.22
C GLN A 208 1.51 23.95 -16.40
N CYS A 209 0.86 24.31 -15.29
CA CYS A 209 -0.26 25.25 -15.27
C CYS A 209 -1.51 24.81 -16.06
N ASP A 210 -1.61 23.58 -16.51
CA ASP A 210 -2.82 23.09 -17.15
C ASP A 210 -3.89 22.77 -16.09
N THR A 211 -4.98 23.53 -16.14
CA THR A 211 -6.14 23.38 -15.23
C THR A 211 -7.37 22.83 -15.94
N SER A 212 -7.22 22.36 -17.19
CA SER A 212 -8.34 21.81 -17.95
C SER A 212 -8.93 20.58 -17.26
N THR A 213 -10.25 20.43 -17.35
CA THR A 213 -11.00 19.35 -16.70
C THR A 213 -11.76 18.51 -17.72
N ALA A 214 -12.06 17.27 -17.34
CA ALA A 214 -13.00 16.39 -18.04
C ALA A 214 -13.97 15.78 -17.04
N GLU A 215 -15.21 15.54 -17.49
CA GLU A 215 -16.25 14.97 -16.65
C GLU A 215 -15.92 13.55 -16.20
N LEU A 216 -16.31 13.23 -14.96
CA LEU A 216 -16.33 11.86 -14.44
C LEU A 216 -17.59 11.14 -14.95
N MET A 217 -17.55 9.81 -14.94
CA MET A 217 -18.80 9.04 -15.05
C MET A 217 -19.69 9.34 -13.84
N PRO A 218 -21.03 9.43 -14.05
CA PRO A 218 -21.95 9.78 -12.96
C PRO A 218 -21.82 8.88 -11.72
N GLU A 219 -21.62 7.59 -11.92
CA GLU A 219 -21.44 6.60 -10.86
C GLU A 219 -20.13 6.84 -10.08
N SER A 220 -19.07 7.23 -10.79
CA SER A 220 -17.77 7.54 -10.21
C SER A 220 -17.81 8.84 -9.42
N GLU A 221 -18.48 9.88 -9.93
CA GLU A 221 -18.65 11.14 -9.18
C GLU A 221 -19.52 10.91 -7.94
N LYS A 222 -20.56 10.08 -8.05
CA LYS A 222 -21.40 9.70 -6.90
C LYS A 222 -20.57 9.01 -5.82
N GLU A 223 -19.79 7.98 -6.17
CA GLU A 223 -18.93 7.26 -5.23
C GLU A 223 -17.89 8.19 -4.56
N LEU A 224 -17.29 9.12 -5.34
CA LEU A 224 -16.38 10.12 -4.80
C LEU A 224 -17.07 11.02 -3.77
N ARG A 225 -18.27 11.52 -4.07
CA ARG A 225 -19.02 12.36 -3.14
C ARG A 225 -19.46 11.61 -1.89
N GLU A 226 -19.92 10.37 -2.02
CA GLU A 226 -20.26 9.50 -0.89
C GLU A 226 -19.05 9.20 0.00
N PHE A 227 -17.86 9.10 -0.60
CA PHE A 227 -16.62 8.97 0.18
C PHE A 227 -16.26 10.28 0.92
N LEU A 228 -16.42 11.43 0.28
CA LEU A 228 -16.17 12.73 0.91
C LEU A 228 -17.20 13.03 2.00
N ASP A 229 -18.47 12.67 1.79
CA ASP A 229 -19.52 12.76 2.83
C ASP A 229 -19.14 11.91 4.05
N PHE A 230 -18.70 10.67 3.84
CA PHE A 230 -18.18 9.81 4.90
C PHE A 230 -17.02 10.48 5.67
N CYS A 231 -16.07 11.10 4.97
CA CYS A 231 -14.97 11.80 5.64
C CYS A 231 -15.48 12.93 6.53
N LYS A 232 -16.52 13.65 6.11
CA LYS A 232 -17.16 14.70 6.93
C LYS A 232 -17.94 14.14 8.11
N GLU A 233 -18.70 13.07 7.90
CA GLU A 233 -19.48 12.39 8.95
C GLU A 233 -18.58 11.85 10.08
N GLU A 234 -17.42 11.29 9.71
CA GLU A 234 -16.42 10.76 10.64
C GLU A 234 -15.53 11.88 11.25
N ASN A 235 -15.74 13.14 10.89
CA ASN A 235 -14.94 14.30 11.32
C ASN A 235 -13.45 14.14 11.01
N LEU A 236 -13.11 13.64 9.83
CA LEU A 236 -11.74 13.48 9.37
C LEU A 236 -11.23 14.81 8.80
N ASP A 237 -10.78 15.71 9.67
CA ASP A 237 -10.24 17.01 9.27
C ASP A 237 -8.76 16.95 8.87
N ASN A 238 -8.06 15.87 9.25
CA ASN A 238 -6.64 15.63 8.98
C ASN A 238 -6.43 14.81 7.72
N VAL A 239 -7.00 15.24 6.60
CA VAL A 239 -6.90 14.54 5.30
C VAL A 239 -6.30 15.46 4.25
N LEU A 240 -5.27 14.97 3.57
CA LEU A 240 -4.71 15.53 2.35
C LEU A 240 -4.99 14.57 1.19
N PHE A 241 -5.72 15.05 0.20
CA PHE A 241 -5.92 14.32 -1.03
C PHE A 241 -4.80 14.65 -2.02
N VAL A 242 -4.30 13.62 -2.71
CA VAL A 242 -3.18 13.78 -3.64
C VAL A 242 -3.40 12.98 -4.92
N ARG A 243 -2.74 13.41 -5.97
CA ARG A 243 -2.52 12.64 -7.16
C ARG A 243 -1.02 12.57 -7.43
N PHE A 244 -0.47 11.36 -7.42
CA PHE A 244 0.94 11.13 -7.63
C PHE A 244 1.32 11.33 -9.11
N PRO A 245 2.59 11.56 -9.42
CA PRO A 245 3.05 11.82 -10.78
C PRO A 245 2.86 10.62 -11.70
N HIS A 246 2.39 10.87 -12.93
CA HIS A 246 2.32 9.89 -14.01
C HIS A 246 2.85 10.52 -15.28
N ARG A 247 3.38 9.71 -16.20
CA ARG A 247 3.73 10.19 -17.53
C ARG A 247 2.49 10.24 -18.41
N VAL A 248 2.12 11.41 -18.84
CA VAL A 248 0.98 11.65 -19.73
C VAL A 248 1.49 11.69 -21.18
N THR A 249 1.45 10.55 -21.87
CA THR A 249 2.08 10.32 -23.17
C THR A 249 1.11 10.23 -24.34
N ASN A 250 -0.20 10.30 -24.09
CA ASN A 250 -1.23 10.20 -25.11
C ASN A 250 -2.56 10.83 -24.66
N ASP A 251 -3.49 11.03 -25.61
CA ASP A 251 -4.79 11.67 -25.36
C ASP A 251 -5.62 10.97 -24.27
N LYS A 252 -5.56 9.65 -24.17
CA LYS A 252 -6.29 8.91 -23.12
C LYS A 252 -5.76 9.25 -21.73
N ARG A 253 -4.43 9.33 -21.56
CA ARG A 253 -3.79 9.73 -20.32
C ARG A 253 -4.02 11.21 -20.02
N TYR A 254 -4.05 12.05 -21.08
CA TYR A 254 -4.40 13.45 -20.92
C TYR A 254 -5.84 13.64 -20.43
N GLN A 255 -6.80 12.88 -20.95
CA GLN A 255 -8.16 12.90 -20.41
C GLN A 255 -8.22 12.42 -18.95
N ARG A 256 -7.37 11.44 -18.56
CA ARG A 256 -7.24 11.01 -17.16
C ARG A 256 -6.69 12.14 -16.28
N PHE A 257 -5.69 12.87 -16.78
CA PHE A 257 -5.19 14.05 -16.10
C PHE A 257 -6.29 15.11 -15.90
N GLN A 258 -7.06 15.41 -16.93
CA GLN A 258 -8.19 16.34 -16.85
C GLN A 258 -9.26 15.88 -15.85
N ARG A 259 -9.58 14.58 -15.79
CA ARG A 259 -10.46 14.01 -14.74
C ARG A 259 -9.83 14.15 -13.36
N GLY A 260 -8.52 14.01 -13.22
CA GLY A 260 -7.78 14.27 -11.98
C GLY A 260 -7.97 15.70 -11.47
N ASN A 261 -7.95 16.68 -12.37
CA ASN A 261 -8.26 18.08 -12.05
C ASN A 261 -9.73 18.23 -11.60
N ARG A 262 -10.67 17.55 -12.29
CA ARG A 262 -12.09 17.53 -11.87
C ARG A 262 -12.30 16.91 -10.48
N VAL A 263 -11.59 15.83 -10.16
CA VAL A 263 -11.57 15.24 -8.81
C VAL A 263 -11.14 16.29 -7.78
N GLY A 264 -10.09 17.05 -8.07
CA GLY A 264 -9.61 18.12 -7.19
C GLY A 264 -10.64 19.24 -6.99
N GLU A 265 -11.38 19.65 -8.04
CA GLU A 265 -12.48 20.60 -7.89
C GLU A 265 -13.57 20.10 -6.95
N ILE A 266 -13.95 18.83 -7.08
CA ILE A 266 -14.97 18.22 -6.21
C ILE A 266 -14.47 18.16 -4.77
N ILE A 267 -13.23 17.71 -4.52
CA ILE A 267 -12.62 17.65 -3.19
C ILE A 267 -12.60 19.04 -2.54
N SER A 268 -12.22 20.07 -3.30
CA SER A 268 -12.17 21.46 -2.82
C SER A 268 -13.54 21.99 -2.42
N GLN A 269 -14.64 21.55 -3.05
CA GLN A 269 -16.02 21.89 -2.64
C GLN A 269 -16.35 21.40 -1.22
N TYR A 270 -15.69 20.33 -0.76
CA TYR A 270 -15.80 19.80 0.60
C TYR A 270 -14.83 20.46 1.59
N GLY A 271 -14.00 21.41 1.11
CA GLY A 271 -13.06 22.14 1.94
C GLY A 271 -11.82 21.34 2.35
N TYR A 272 -11.45 20.34 1.55
CA TYR A 272 -10.20 19.59 1.70
C TYR A 272 -9.13 20.09 0.75
N ASP A 273 -7.87 19.92 1.12
CA ASP A 273 -6.73 20.18 0.25
C ASP A 273 -6.56 19.05 -0.77
N TYR A 274 -6.19 19.44 -1.99
CA TYR A 274 -5.83 18.53 -3.06
C TYR A 274 -4.55 18.99 -3.76
N LEU A 275 -3.56 18.10 -3.84
CA LEU A 275 -2.30 18.35 -4.54
C LEU A 275 -2.20 17.40 -5.75
N ASN A 276 -2.13 18.00 -6.97
CA ASN A 276 -1.89 17.24 -8.19
C ASN A 276 -0.42 17.37 -8.60
N PHE A 277 0.37 16.33 -8.35
CA PHE A 277 1.80 16.32 -8.66
C PHE A 277 2.11 16.09 -10.15
N GLU A 278 1.13 15.76 -10.98
CA GLU A 278 1.29 15.74 -12.44
C GLU A 278 1.56 17.13 -13.03
N ASN A 279 1.28 18.20 -12.29
CA ASN A 279 1.58 19.60 -12.68
C ASN A 279 2.92 20.10 -12.13
N SER A 280 3.67 19.28 -11.40
CA SER A 280 4.78 19.72 -10.55
C SER A 280 6.11 19.05 -10.89
N TYR A 281 6.25 18.43 -12.05
CA TYR A 281 7.44 17.67 -12.44
C TYR A 281 8.75 18.43 -12.29
N GLU A 282 8.75 19.73 -12.66
CA GLU A 282 9.93 20.59 -12.57
C GLU A 282 10.34 20.88 -11.12
N ALA A 283 9.39 20.84 -10.17
CA ALA A 283 9.65 21.21 -8.79
C ALA A 283 10.59 20.24 -8.04
N PHE A 284 10.74 19.01 -8.55
CA PHE A 284 11.61 17.98 -7.99
C PHE A 284 12.45 17.25 -9.03
N ASP A 285 12.69 17.91 -10.18
CA ASP A 285 13.59 17.46 -11.24
C ASP A 285 13.30 16.01 -11.71
N LEU A 286 12.02 15.73 -11.98
CA LEU A 286 11.58 14.42 -12.44
C LEU A 286 11.96 14.18 -13.91
N ASP A 287 12.76 13.13 -14.13
CA ASP A 287 13.25 12.71 -15.45
C ASP A 287 12.38 11.58 -16.02
N PHE A 288 11.59 11.88 -17.04
CA PHE A 288 10.70 10.91 -17.67
C PHE A 288 11.42 9.71 -18.32
N ASN A 289 12.70 9.80 -18.60
CA ASN A 289 13.48 8.72 -19.19
C ASN A 289 14.16 7.82 -18.15
N ASN A 290 14.41 8.35 -16.95
CA ASN A 290 15.20 7.66 -15.95
C ASN A 290 14.43 7.32 -14.66
N ASP A 291 13.33 8.00 -14.36
CA ASP A 291 12.67 7.94 -13.06
C ASP A 291 11.41 7.06 -13.02
N PHE A 292 11.05 6.45 -14.15
CA PHE A 292 9.87 5.58 -14.26
C PHE A 292 10.22 4.19 -14.78
N TYR A 293 9.50 3.17 -14.30
CA TYR A 293 9.55 1.84 -14.91
C TYR A 293 8.36 1.54 -15.84
N ASN A 294 7.32 2.37 -15.80
CA ASN A 294 6.24 2.46 -16.78
C ASN A 294 5.55 3.84 -16.65
N ASP A 295 4.50 4.09 -17.43
CA ASP A 295 3.84 5.41 -17.43
C ASP A 295 3.07 5.75 -16.14
N ASP A 296 2.76 4.76 -15.30
CA ASP A 296 1.95 4.95 -14.09
C ASP A 296 2.77 4.87 -12.79
N HIS A 297 4.05 4.45 -12.85
CA HIS A 297 4.82 4.18 -11.63
C HIS A 297 6.28 4.59 -11.76
N MET A 298 6.79 5.20 -10.72
CA MET A 298 8.21 5.52 -10.61
C MET A 298 9.04 4.28 -10.25
N ASN A 299 10.29 4.29 -10.70
CA ASN A 299 11.31 3.39 -10.20
C ASN A 299 11.98 3.94 -8.93
N ILE A 300 13.02 3.26 -8.41
CA ILE A 300 13.73 3.71 -7.19
C ILE A 300 14.32 5.11 -7.30
N TYR A 301 14.64 5.59 -8.49
CA TYR A 301 15.26 6.90 -8.68
C TYR A 301 14.20 8.00 -8.59
N GLY A 302 13.08 7.85 -9.30
CA GLY A 302 11.93 8.75 -9.19
C GLY A 302 11.31 8.73 -7.79
N GLN A 303 11.18 7.53 -7.18
CA GLN A 303 10.69 7.39 -5.82
C GLN A 303 11.51 8.19 -4.81
N GLN A 304 12.84 8.17 -4.90
CA GLN A 304 13.69 8.93 -3.98
C GLN A 304 13.46 10.44 -4.13
N LYS A 305 13.47 10.96 -5.37
CA LYS A 305 13.21 12.39 -5.65
C LYS A 305 11.83 12.83 -5.15
N PHE A 306 10.80 12.04 -5.45
CA PHE A 306 9.44 12.35 -5.02
C PHE A 306 9.27 12.24 -3.50
N THR A 307 9.91 11.24 -2.86
CA THR A 307 9.89 11.10 -1.40
C THR A 307 10.51 12.32 -0.71
N GLU A 308 11.65 12.80 -1.19
CA GLU A 308 12.29 14.01 -0.67
C GLU A 308 11.37 15.22 -0.85
N TYR A 309 10.87 15.46 -2.05
CA TYR A 309 10.01 16.60 -2.34
C TYR A 309 8.71 16.57 -1.54
N PHE A 310 7.97 15.46 -1.59
CA PHE A 310 6.69 15.34 -0.91
C PHE A 310 6.84 15.26 0.62
N GLY A 311 7.86 14.60 1.12
CA GLY A 311 8.19 14.61 2.55
C GLY A 311 8.45 16.01 3.08
N GLY A 312 9.13 16.85 2.30
CA GLY A 312 9.32 18.28 2.62
C GLY A 312 8.01 19.05 2.68
N ILE A 313 7.06 18.77 1.77
CA ILE A 313 5.71 19.37 1.81
C ILE A 313 4.96 18.93 3.07
N LEU A 314 4.98 17.63 3.40
CA LEU A 314 4.33 17.11 4.61
C LEU A 314 4.87 17.78 5.88
N GLN A 315 6.19 17.96 5.96
CA GLN A 315 6.81 18.63 7.11
C GLN A 315 6.49 20.12 7.16
N ASN A 316 6.71 20.84 6.06
CA ASN A 316 6.69 22.31 6.06
C ASN A 316 5.29 22.91 5.94
N ASN A 317 4.41 22.28 5.16
CA ASN A 317 3.08 22.82 4.86
C ASN A 317 2.01 22.19 5.76
N TYR A 318 2.16 20.91 6.14
CA TYR A 318 1.20 20.19 6.99
C TYR A 318 1.71 19.98 8.40
N GLY A 319 2.89 20.50 8.74
CA GLY A 319 3.41 20.50 10.09
C GLY A 319 3.71 19.14 10.69
N ILE A 320 3.98 18.12 9.84
CA ILE A 320 4.31 16.77 10.30
C ILE A 320 5.68 16.78 10.93
N GLN A 321 5.72 16.75 12.25
CA GLN A 321 6.93 16.82 13.04
C GLN A 321 7.54 15.44 13.25
N LYS A 322 8.82 15.43 13.66
CA LYS A 322 9.53 14.21 14.05
C LYS A 322 8.71 13.36 15.02
N SER A 323 8.69 12.06 14.76
CA SER A 323 7.92 11.09 15.54
C SER A 323 8.37 10.96 16.98
N GLY A 324 7.39 10.91 17.90
CA GLY A 324 7.58 10.61 19.31
C GLY A 324 7.44 9.11 19.63
N ILE A 325 7.96 8.22 18.77
CA ILE A 325 7.87 6.76 18.93
C ILE A 325 8.72 6.21 20.07
N SER A 326 8.40 4.99 20.52
CA SER A 326 9.17 4.28 21.55
C SER A 326 10.61 4.01 21.09
N SER A 327 11.50 3.73 22.03
CA SER A 327 12.89 3.37 21.72
C SER A 327 13.00 2.08 20.90
N ASP A 328 12.09 1.14 21.11
CA ASP A 328 12.03 -0.11 20.35
C ASP A 328 11.56 0.13 18.91
N ALA A 329 10.48 0.90 18.73
CA ALA A 329 10.02 1.32 17.41
C ALA A 329 11.10 2.12 16.67
N LYS A 330 11.77 3.06 17.36
CA LYS A 330 12.88 3.82 16.78
C LYS A 330 13.99 2.92 16.24
N LYS A 331 14.41 1.92 17.02
CA LYS A 331 15.42 0.96 16.58
C LYS A 331 15.00 0.22 15.30
N LYS A 332 13.75 -0.24 15.23
CA LYS A 332 13.20 -0.91 14.03
C LYS A 332 13.14 0.02 12.81
N TRP A 333 12.83 1.29 13.03
CA TRP A 333 12.84 2.30 11.96
C TRP A 333 14.27 2.62 11.48
N ASP A 334 15.24 2.78 12.40
CA ASP A 334 16.65 2.99 12.07
C ASP A 334 17.21 1.78 11.28
N GLU A 335 16.86 0.56 11.65
CA GLU A 335 17.23 -0.67 10.91
C GLU A 335 16.59 -0.70 9.51
N SER A 336 15.33 -0.24 9.37
CA SER A 336 14.65 -0.15 8.07
C SER A 336 15.33 0.87 7.15
N VAL A 337 15.76 2.01 7.68
CA VAL A 337 16.53 3.02 6.93
C VAL A 337 17.84 2.45 6.44
N ASP A 338 18.64 1.88 7.34
CA ASP A 338 19.95 1.30 6.99
C ASP A 338 19.79 0.22 5.91
N TYR A 339 18.82 -0.67 6.10
CA TYR A 339 18.53 -1.73 5.14
C TYR A 339 18.10 -1.17 3.77
N THR A 340 17.19 -0.20 3.73
CA THR A 340 16.69 0.39 2.49
C THR A 340 17.83 1.08 1.72
N LYS A 341 18.70 1.82 2.39
CA LYS A 341 19.89 2.47 1.78
C LYS A 341 20.84 1.45 1.16
N ARG A 342 21.17 0.39 1.90
CA ARG A 342 22.05 -0.69 1.41
C ARG A 342 21.43 -1.40 0.22
N LEU A 343 20.12 -1.71 0.30
CA LEU A 343 19.40 -2.36 -0.77
C LEU A 343 19.39 -1.49 -2.04
N TYR A 344 19.07 -0.22 -1.95
CA TYR A 344 19.02 0.69 -3.10
C TYR A 344 20.39 0.82 -3.77
N LYS A 345 21.46 0.91 -2.99
CA LYS A 345 22.81 0.92 -3.51
C LYS A 345 23.15 -0.39 -4.25
N TYR A 346 22.81 -1.53 -3.68
CA TYR A 346 23.05 -2.84 -4.27
C TYR A 346 22.27 -3.03 -5.59
N VAL A 347 20.96 -2.83 -5.56
CA VAL A 347 20.14 -3.03 -6.77
C VAL A 347 20.45 -1.99 -7.86
N GLY A 348 20.82 -0.77 -7.49
CA GLY A 348 21.31 0.24 -8.43
C GLY A 348 22.54 -0.24 -9.20
N SER A 349 23.52 -0.85 -8.52
CA SER A 349 24.71 -1.42 -9.17
C SER A 349 24.37 -2.61 -10.10
N LEU A 350 23.35 -3.38 -9.79
CA LEU A 350 22.86 -4.46 -10.66
C LEU A 350 22.22 -3.90 -11.93
N THR A 351 21.43 -2.84 -11.83
CA THR A 351 20.80 -2.16 -12.97
C THR A 351 21.86 -1.57 -13.91
N GLU A 352 22.92 -0.95 -13.38
CA GLU A 352 24.04 -0.45 -14.18
C GLU A 352 24.73 -1.57 -14.99
N SER A 353 24.69 -2.81 -14.51
CA SER A 353 25.17 -3.99 -15.21
C SER A 353 24.10 -4.70 -16.05
N GLY A 354 22.94 -4.09 -16.29
CA GLY A 354 21.85 -4.60 -17.13
C GLY A 354 20.95 -5.63 -16.45
N ASN A 355 20.93 -5.66 -15.13
CA ASN A 355 20.11 -6.59 -14.34
C ASN A 355 19.06 -5.85 -13.53
N ASP A 356 17.92 -5.55 -14.12
CA ASP A 356 16.81 -4.93 -13.40
C ASP A 356 16.20 -5.86 -12.34
N ARG A 357 15.73 -5.26 -11.24
CA ARG A 357 15.16 -5.99 -10.10
C ARG A 357 13.81 -5.41 -9.66
N TRP A 358 12.92 -6.31 -9.29
CA TRP A 358 11.80 -5.98 -8.43
C TRP A 358 12.27 -5.85 -6.98
N ILE A 359 11.84 -4.77 -6.34
CA ILE A 359 12.11 -4.50 -4.93
C ILE A 359 10.81 -4.66 -4.16
N TYR A 360 10.75 -5.69 -3.36
CA TYR A 360 9.71 -5.93 -2.37
C TYR A 360 10.27 -6.80 -1.25
N GLU A 361 9.66 -6.74 -0.10
CA GLU A 361 10.16 -7.46 1.07
C GLU A 361 9.94 -8.97 0.91
N THR A 362 10.99 -9.70 0.55
CA THR A 362 11.02 -11.16 0.56
C THR A 362 12.25 -11.68 1.25
N SER A 363 12.16 -12.88 1.80
CA SER A 363 13.31 -13.57 2.37
C SER A 363 14.44 -13.77 1.38
N TYR A 364 14.12 -13.95 0.09
CA TYR A 364 15.12 -14.16 -0.95
C TYR A 364 15.97 -12.91 -1.20
N LEU A 365 15.33 -11.76 -1.36
CA LEU A 365 16.05 -10.48 -1.59
C LEU A 365 16.93 -10.13 -0.39
N LEU A 366 16.43 -10.35 0.81
CA LEU A 366 17.17 -10.15 2.06
C LEU A 366 18.40 -11.05 2.14
N PHE A 367 18.24 -12.33 1.77
CA PHE A 367 19.32 -13.31 1.74
C PHE A 367 20.36 -12.98 0.67
N GLU A 368 19.96 -12.49 -0.50
CA GLU A 368 20.85 -12.08 -1.58
C GLU A 368 21.73 -10.91 -1.11
N LEU A 369 21.15 -9.88 -0.51
CA LEU A 369 21.89 -8.73 0.03
C LEU A 369 22.88 -9.15 1.12
N ASP A 370 22.45 -9.94 2.10
CA ASP A 370 23.29 -10.40 3.21
C ASP A 370 24.48 -11.24 2.72
N ASN A 371 24.32 -12.03 1.65
CA ASN A 371 25.42 -12.82 1.07
C ASN A 371 26.44 -11.97 0.30
N VAL A 372 25.99 -10.93 -0.40
CA VAL A 372 26.89 -10.04 -1.16
C VAL A 372 27.76 -9.22 -0.21
N GLU A 373 27.23 -8.82 0.94
CA GLU A 373 27.97 -8.05 1.92
C GLU A 373 29.01 -8.87 2.72
N GLN A 374 28.93 -10.21 2.66
CA GLN A 374 29.89 -11.11 3.29
C GLN A 374 31.07 -11.47 2.36
N GLN A 375 31.02 -11.12 1.08
CA GLN A 375 32.08 -11.30 0.08
C GLN A 375 32.93 -10.04 -0.09
#